data_e92a10147f910e9dcb34a476953115d6
#
_entry.id   e92a10147f910e9dcb34a476953115d6
#
_cell.length_a   1.000
_cell.length_b   1.000
_cell.length_c   1.000
_cell.angle_alpha   90.00
_cell.angle_beta   90.00
_cell.angle_gamma   90.00
#
_symmetry.space_group_name_H-M   'P 1'
#
loop_
_entity.id
_entity.type
_entity.pdbx_description
1 polymer ?
#
loop_
_entity_poly.entity_id
_entity_poly.type
_entity_poly.pdbx_seq_one_letter_code
_entity_poly.pdbx_strand_id
1 'polypeptide(L)'
;MIRPSSPLTMLLSRHTRRREFISVLGGALAAWPLAARAQQPERMRRVGVLMSLPQNDPGGKDEVLAFHQGLMALGWVEGRNIRIEFRWPGGDVERARAFAKELVGLNPDVLVGRSTPTTAALKQETDSIPIVFVNVAEPVRSGFVENLARPGGNITGFTNFEGSIGGKWLQLLKEVDPHITRVAIIYNPQTAPFAGSFLRSVESAAPLLAVEAIATPVQNNADIESGLTAFARTSGGGLIAIPDSFTVEHRDQIISQAANNRLPALYANRAFTLAGGLMSYAVDTRGLFQRSTTYVDRILNGARPSELPVQQPTKFDLVINLKTAKALGLEVPPMLVARADEVIE
;
A
#
# COMPACT_ATOMS: atom_id res chain seq x y z
N MET A 1 -84.87 -42.32 -28.52
CA MET A 1 -84.31 -41.27 -27.60
C MET A 1 -83.03 -41.73 -27.05
N ILE A 2 -81.95 -41.22 -27.59
CA ILE A 2 -80.57 -41.62 -27.26
C ILE A 2 -80.06 -40.56 -26.22
N ARG A 3 -79.72 -41.00 -25.02
CA ARG A 3 -78.98 -40.15 -24.05
C ARG A 3 -77.50 -40.12 -24.33
N PRO A 4 -76.87 -38.97 -24.30
CA PRO A 4 -75.43 -38.93 -24.47
C PRO A 4 -74.68 -39.32 -23.17
N SER A 5 -73.68 -40.17 -23.31
CA SER A 5 -72.79 -40.60 -22.26
C SER A 5 -71.82 -39.48 -21.81
N SER A 6 -71.68 -39.32 -20.52
CA SER A 6 -70.90 -38.33 -19.82
C SER A 6 -69.39 -38.50 -20.08
N PRO A 7 -68.58 -37.44 -20.27
CA PRO A 7 -67.15 -37.54 -20.61
C PRO A 7 -66.22 -37.94 -19.46
N LEU A 8 -66.77 -38.28 -18.28
CA LEU A 8 -65.98 -38.60 -17.08
C LEU A 8 -65.58 -40.06 -16.91
N THR A 9 -66.00 -40.95 -17.86
CA THR A 9 -65.74 -42.39 -17.75
C THR A 9 -64.55 -42.86 -18.59
N MET A 10 -63.83 -41.94 -19.25
CA MET A 10 -62.68 -42.27 -20.10
C MET A 10 -61.30 -42.04 -19.48
N LEU A 11 -61.20 -41.70 -18.21
CA LEU A 11 -59.90 -41.42 -17.53
C LEU A 11 -59.46 -42.53 -16.57
N LEU A 12 -60.04 -43.73 -16.61
CA LEU A 12 -59.63 -44.90 -15.84
C LEU A 12 -59.25 -46.08 -16.70
N SER A 13 -58.54 -45.89 -17.82
CA SER A 13 -57.82 -46.99 -18.47
C SER A 13 -56.46 -47.18 -17.80
N ARG A 14 -56.37 -48.25 -17.06
CA ARG A 14 -55.21 -48.89 -16.50
C ARG A 14 -54.12 -49.05 -17.58
N HIS A 15 -53.09 -48.23 -17.56
CA HIS A 15 -51.71 -48.56 -17.95
C HIS A 15 -50.79 -47.35 -17.92
N THR A 16 -50.76 -46.63 -16.79
CA THR A 16 -49.59 -45.84 -16.42
C THR A 16 -48.51 -46.82 -15.99
N ARG A 17 -47.54 -47.07 -16.86
CA ARG A 17 -46.45 -47.99 -16.59
C ARG A 17 -45.65 -47.46 -15.38
N ARG A 18 -45.43 -48.29 -14.38
CA ARG A 18 -44.58 -48.03 -13.18
C ARG A 18 -43.24 -47.37 -13.51
N ARG A 19 -42.78 -47.48 -14.72
CA ARG A 19 -41.54 -46.88 -15.22
C ARG A 19 -41.62 -45.36 -15.38
N GLU A 20 -42.75 -44.77 -15.77
CA GLU A 20 -42.87 -43.31 -15.95
C GLU A 20 -43.02 -42.58 -14.63
N PHE A 21 -43.62 -43.22 -13.62
CA PHE A 21 -43.71 -42.66 -12.28
C PHE A 21 -42.36 -42.62 -11.54
N ILE A 22 -41.51 -43.60 -11.81
CA ILE A 22 -40.15 -43.66 -11.21
C ILE A 22 -39.21 -42.62 -11.88
N SER A 23 -39.38 -42.32 -13.17
CA SER A 23 -38.57 -41.32 -13.87
C SER A 23 -38.89 -39.88 -13.44
N VAL A 24 -40.14 -39.57 -13.10
CA VAL A 24 -40.56 -38.24 -12.61
C VAL A 24 -40.11 -38.03 -11.18
N LEU A 25 -40.15 -39.04 -10.29
CA LEU A 25 -39.66 -38.96 -8.91
C LEU A 25 -38.12 -38.98 -8.86
N GLY A 26 -37.44 -39.72 -9.77
CA GLY A 26 -35.98 -39.74 -9.87
C GLY A 26 -35.38 -38.43 -10.35
N GLY A 27 -36.06 -37.70 -11.24
CA GLY A 27 -35.62 -36.39 -11.73
C GLY A 27 -35.77 -35.27 -10.66
N ALA A 28 -36.77 -35.34 -9.83
CA ALA A 28 -37.00 -34.35 -8.77
C ALA A 28 -36.00 -34.47 -7.60
N LEU A 29 -35.54 -35.71 -7.34
CA LEU A 29 -34.53 -35.95 -6.28
C LEU A 29 -33.09 -35.62 -6.72
N ALA A 30 -32.80 -35.65 -8.02
CA ALA A 30 -31.48 -35.30 -8.55
C ALA A 30 -31.27 -33.78 -8.69
N ALA A 31 -32.31 -32.98 -8.79
CA ALA A 31 -32.26 -31.52 -8.91
C ALA A 31 -32.15 -30.82 -7.52
N TRP A 32 -32.50 -31.48 -6.42
CA TRP A 32 -32.46 -30.90 -5.08
C TRP A 32 -31.05 -30.51 -4.58
N PRO A 33 -29.97 -31.29 -4.79
CA PRO A 33 -28.65 -30.89 -4.34
C PRO A 33 -28.03 -29.74 -5.15
N LEU A 34 -28.51 -29.49 -6.37
CA LEU A 34 -28.05 -28.36 -7.20
C LEU A 34 -28.72 -27.03 -6.77
N ALA A 35 -29.98 -27.07 -6.37
CA ALA A 35 -30.68 -25.90 -5.85
C ALA A 35 -30.21 -25.52 -4.45
N ALA A 36 -29.80 -26.49 -3.61
CA ALA A 36 -29.25 -26.24 -2.28
C ALA A 36 -27.86 -25.59 -2.31
N ARG A 37 -27.06 -25.82 -3.36
CA ARG A 37 -25.78 -25.11 -3.56
C ARG A 37 -25.93 -23.65 -3.99
N ALA A 38 -27.06 -23.30 -4.62
CA ALA A 38 -27.33 -21.92 -5.04
C ALA A 38 -27.86 -21.02 -3.90
N GLN A 39 -28.14 -21.58 -2.72
CA GLN A 39 -28.72 -20.86 -1.56
C GLN A 39 -27.82 -20.86 -0.33
N GLN A 40 -26.54 -21.23 -0.40
CA GLN A 40 -25.65 -20.87 0.67
C GLN A 40 -25.52 -19.34 0.64
N PRO A 41 -25.96 -18.61 1.71
CA PRO A 41 -25.71 -17.17 1.78
C PRO A 41 -24.20 -16.98 1.61
N GLU A 42 -23.81 -16.18 0.62
CA GLU A 42 -22.39 -15.85 0.44
C GLU A 42 -21.87 -15.39 1.79
N ARG A 43 -20.94 -16.15 2.36
CA ARG A 43 -20.35 -15.84 3.66
C ARG A 43 -19.76 -14.44 3.56
N MET A 44 -20.23 -13.52 4.41
CA MET A 44 -19.65 -12.19 4.54
C MET A 44 -18.15 -12.32 4.79
N ARG A 45 -17.33 -11.90 3.80
CA ARG A 45 -15.88 -11.88 3.94
C ARG A 45 -15.45 -10.72 4.81
N ARG A 46 -14.37 -10.91 5.57
CA ARG A 46 -13.82 -9.85 6.43
C ARG A 46 -12.39 -9.53 6.05
N VAL A 47 -12.10 -8.25 5.85
CA VAL A 47 -10.78 -7.72 5.57
C VAL A 47 -10.36 -6.78 6.70
N GLY A 48 -9.21 -7.04 7.33
CA GLY A 48 -8.63 -6.12 8.30
C GLY A 48 -7.55 -5.26 7.62
N VAL A 49 -7.63 -3.95 7.77
CA VAL A 49 -6.66 -3.01 7.16
C VAL A 49 -5.98 -2.20 8.26
N LEU A 50 -4.67 -2.37 8.39
CA LEU A 50 -3.83 -1.62 9.32
C LEU A 50 -3.08 -0.53 8.55
N MET A 51 -3.58 0.69 8.63
CA MET A 51 -2.96 1.88 8.03
C MET A 51 -1.77 2.33 8.89
N SER A 52 -0.86 3.17 8.35
CA SER A 52 0.24 3.75 9.13
C SER A 52 0.07 5.25 9.37
N LEU A 53 -0.80 5.91 8.61
CA LEU A 53 -1.07 7.34 8.69
C LEU A 53 -2.17 7.66 9.71
N PRO A 54 -2.30 8.91 10.17
CA PRO A 54 -3.49 9.37 10.89
C PRO A 54 -4.76 9.26 10.03
N GLN A 55 -5.90 9.02 10.67
CA GLN A 55 -7.19 8.83 9.97
C GLN A 55 -7.64 10.04 9.14
N ASN A 56 -7.21 11.25 9.54
CA ASN A 56 -7.54 12.50 8.85
C ASN A 56 -6.53 12.87 7.75
N ASP A 57 -5.46 12.10 7.56
CA ASP A 57 -4.47 12.35 6.51
C ASP A 57 -5.10 12.29 5.11
N PRO A 58 -4.92 13.32 4.26
CA PRO A 58 -5.53 13.34 2.93
C PRO A 58 -5.05 12.20 2.02
N GLY A 59 -3.75 11.87 2.03
CA GLY A 59 -3.18 10.78 1.24
C GLY A 59 -3.72 9.42 1.69
N GLY A 60 -3.89 9.22 3.01
CA GLY A 60 -4.50 8.02 3.57
C GLY A 60 -5.97 7.86 3.15
N LYS A 61 -6.73 8.95 3.07
CA LYS A 61 -8.12 8.93 2.56
C LYS A 61 -8.19 8.56 1.09
N ASP A 62 -7.28 9.10 0.26
CA ASP A 62 -7.19 8.78 -1.16
C ASP A 62 -6.83 7.31 -1.39
N GLU A 63 -5.91 6.76 -0.60
CA GLU A 63 -5.54 5.34 -0.62
C GLU A 63 -6.75 4.44 -0.27
N VAL A 64 -7.50 4.78 0.78
CA VAL A 64 -8.72 4.05 1.19
C VAL A 64 -9.80 4.13 0.11
N LEU A 65 -10.01 5.31 -0.48
CA LEU A 65 -10.97 5.46 -1.59
C LEU A 65 -10.59 4.57 -2.77
N ALA A 66 -9.31 4.55 -3.16
CA ALA A 66 -8.80 3.71 -4.24
C ALA A 66 -8.96 2.20 -3.93
N PHE A 67 -8.75 1.81 -2.67
CA PHE A 67 -8.95 0.44 -2.21
C PHE A 67 -10.43 0.02 -2.31
N HIS A 68 -11.36 0.85 -1.83
CA HIS A 68 -12.79 0.58 -1.97
C HIS A 68 -13.22 0.51 -3.44
N GLN A 69 -12.76 1.43 -4.29
CA GLN A 69 -13.06 1.43 -5.72
C GLN A 69 -12.52 0.16 -6.41
N GLY A 70 -11.30 -0.26 -6.06
CA GLY A 70 -10.70 -1.48 -6.60
C GLY A 70 -11.48 -2.74 -6.19
N LEU A 71 -11.87 -2.87 -4.93
CA LEU A 71 -12.70 -3.98 -4.46
C LEU A 71 -14.08 -3.98 -5.12
N MET A 72 -14.72 -2.82 -5.23
CA MET A 72 -16.03 -2.68 -5.88
C MET A 72 -15.97 -3.09 -7.36
N ALA A 73 -14.91 -2.73 -8.08
CA ALA A 73 -14.71 -3.14 -9.47
C ALA A 73 -14.54 -4.66 -9.63
N LEU A 74 -14.12 -5.36 -8.57
CA LEU A 74 -14.00 -6.82 -8.50
C LEU A 74 -15.26 -7.51 -7.94
N GLY A 75 -16.35 -6.75 -7.69
CA GLY A 75 -17.63 -7.29 -7.21
C GLY A 75 -17.76 -7.36 -5.69
N TRP A 76 -16.77 -6.83 -4.93
CA TRP A 76 -16.84 -6.78 -3.47
C TRP A 76 -17.51 -5.48 -3.02
N VAL A 77 -18.69 -5.60 -2.39
CA VAL A 77 -19.49 -4.46 -1.95
C VAL A 77 -19.60 -4.49 -0.43
N GLU A 78 -19.12 -3.42 0.22
CA GLU A 78 -19.17 -3.25 1.69
C GLU A 78 -20.60 -3.42 2.21
N GLY A 79 -20.76 -4.22 3.27
CA GLY A 79 -22.05 -4.51 3.89
C GLY A 79 -22.90 -5.55 3.15
N ARG A 80 -22.54 -5.95 1.92
CA ARG A 80 -23.25 -6.99 1.16
C ARG A 80 -22.51 -8.34 1.20
N ASN A 81 -21.26 -8.38 0.76
CA ASN A 81 -20.46 -9.62 0.68
C ASN A 81 -19.06 -9.46 1.29
N ILE A 82 -18.67 -8.23 1.67
CA ILE A 82 -17.42 -7.92 2.34
C ILE A 82 -17.66 -6.93 3.48
N ARG A 83 -16.88 -7.04 4.55
CA ARG A 83 -16.76 -6.09 5.66
C ARG A 83 -15.29 -5.72 5.84
N ILE A 84 -14.97 -4.42 5.87
CA ILE A 84 -13.62 -3.90 5.96
C ILE A 84 -13.44 -3.17 7.30
N GLU A 85 -12.45 -3.59 8.07
CA GLU A 85 -12.14 -3.04 9.39
C GLU A 85 -10.82 -2.28 9.34
N PHE A 86 -10.88 -0.96 9.42
CA PHE A 86 -9.69 -0.10 9.41
C PHE A 86 -9.20 0.20 10.82
N ARG A 87 -7.85 0.26 11.00
CA ARG A 87 -7.18 0.79 12.18
C ARG A 87 -6.09 1.76 11.78
N TRP A 88 -5.97 2.86 12.52
CA TRP A 88 -5.13 4.01 12.19
C TRP A 88 -4.20 4.35 13.37
N PRO A 89 -3.01 3.75 13.45
CA PRO A 89 -2.07 4.01 14.53
C PRO A 89 -1.41 5.40 14.48
N GLY A 90 -1.41 6.08 13.31
CA GLY A 90 -0.82 7.41 13.18
C GLY A 90 0.68 7.42 13.49
N GLY A 91 1.46 6.52 12.86
CA GLY A 91 2.92 6.42 13.04
C GLY A 91 3.39 5.77 14.36
N ASP A 92 2.53 5.61 15.34
CA ASP A 92 2.84 5.01 16.65
C ASP A 92 2.97 3.49 16.55
N VAL A 93 4.17 2.98 16.80
CA VAL A 93 4.51 1.54 16.66
C VAL A 93 3.79 0.70 17.72
N GLU A 94 3.66 1.16 18.95
CA GLU A 94 2.98 0.41 20.01
C GLU A 94 1.48 0.34 19.76
N ARG A 95 0.88 1.42 19.28
CA ARG A 95 -0.53 1.44 18.85
C ARG A 95 -0.75 0.54 17.64
N ALA A 96 0.21 0.47 16.71
CA ALA A 96 0.15 -0.46 15.59
C ALA A 96 0.13 -1.92 16.05
N ARG A 97 0.91 -2.29 17.06
CA ARG A 97 0.89 -3.63 17.67
C ARG A 97 -0.45 -3.94 18.34
N ALA A 98 -0.98 -2.99 19.13
CA ALA A 98 -2.29 -3.17 19.76
C ALA A 98 -3.40 -3.38 18.72
N PHE A 99 -3.42 -2.57 17.67
CA PHE A 99 -4.39 -2.67 16.58
C PHE A 99 -4.21 -3.92 15.71
N ALA A 100 -2.97 -4.39 15.51
CA ALA A 100 -2.72 -5.67 14.84
C ALA A 100 -3.35 -6.83 15.61
N LYS A 101 -3.18 -6.87 16.93
CA LYS A 101 -3.81 -7.87 17.82
C LYS A 101 -5.33 -7.79 17.75
N GLU A 102 -5.92 -6.59 17.76
CA GLU A 102 -7.38 -6.41 17.60
C GLU A 102 -7.86 -6.97 16.27
N LEU A 103 -7.20 -6.61 15.16
CA LEU A 103 -7.61 -7.05 13.82
C LEU A 103 -7.50 -8.56 13.67
N VAL A 104 -6.43 -9.19 14.17
CA VAL A 104 -6.28 -10.65 14.17
C VAL A 104 -7.37 -11.31 15.03
N GLY A 105 -7.72 -10.72 16.18
CA GLY A 105 -8.81 -11.20 17.04
C GLY A 105 -10.19 -11.20 16.38
N LEU A 106 -10.40 -10.39 15.34
CA LEU A 106 -11.63 -10.41 14.53
C LEU A 106 -11.71 -11.60 13.56
N ASN A 107 -10.65 -12.40 13.47
CA ASN A 107 -10.52 -13.55 12.58
C ASN A 107 -10.88 -13.24 11.12
N PRO A 108 -10.19 -12.26 10.46
CA PRO A 108 -10.46 -11.86 9.10
C PRO A 108 -10.01 -12.94 8.09
N ASP A 109 -10.60 -12.91 6.89
CA ASP A 109 -10.17 -13.77 5.77
C ASP A 109 -8.84 -13.31 5.16
N VAL A 110 -8.52 -12.01 5.27
CA VAL A 110 -7.26 -11.41 4.83
C VAL A 110 -6.96 -10.13 5.61
N LEU A 111 -5.69 -9.88 5.85
CA LEU A 111 -5.15 -8.66 6.45
C LEU A 111 -4.40 -7.83 5.40
N VAL A 112 -4.50 -6.52 5.49
CA VAL A 112 -3.74 -5.58 4.65
C VAL A 112 -2.90 -4.69 5.57
N GLY A 113 -1.57 -4.68 5.37
CA GLY A 113 -0.63 -3.85 6.12
C GLY A 113 -0.05 -2.74 5.24
N ARG A 114 -0.30 -1.46 5.59
CA ARG A 114 0.31 -0.32 4.93
C ARG A 114 1.64 0.03 5.58
N SER A 115 2.74 -0.08 4.86
CA SER A 115 4.10 0.17 5.33
C SER A 115 4.77 -0.97 6.12
N THR A 116 6.08 -0.87 6.28
CA THR A 116 6.90 -1.86 6.98
C THR A 116 6.52 -2.05 8.45
N PRO A 117 6.33 -1.00 9.28
CA PRO A 117 5.97 -1.19 10.70
C PRO A 117 4.63 -1.89 10.90
N THR A 118 3.60 -1.54 10.14
CA THR A 118 2.28 -2.16 10.28
C THR A 118 2.26 -3.61 9.79
N THR A 119 3.01 -3.91 8.72
CA THR A 119 3.19 -5.28 8.23
C THR A 119 3.94 -6.13 9.26
N ALA A 120 4.98 -5.58 9.90
CA ALA A 120 5.70 -6.23 10.97
C ALA A 120 4.81 -6.54 12.17
N ALA A 121 3.95 -5.59 12.57
CA ALA A 121 2.99 -5.77 13.65
C ALA A 121 1.99 -6.90 13.34
N LEU A 122 1.42 -6.94 12.13
CA LEU A 122 0.52 -8.01 11.71
C LEU A 122 1.22 -9.38 11.69
N LYS A 123 2.45 -9.43 11.16
CA LYS A 123 3.25 -10.67 11.11
C LYS A 123 3.55 -11.25 12.50
N GLN A 124 3.72 -10.41 13.50
CA GLN A 124 3.96 -10.85 14.89
C GLN A 124 2.73 -11.51 15.51
N GLU A 125 1.53 -11.17 15.05
CA GLU A 125 0.26 -11.66 15.62
C GLU A 125 -0.30 -12.90 14.91
N THR A 126 0.15 -13.21 13.67
CA THR A 126 -0.36 -14.37 12.94
C THR A 126 0.61 -14.92 11.90
N ASP A 127 0.70 -16.27 11.85
CA ASP A 127 1.40 -17.01 10.81
C ASP A 127 0.45 -17.71 9.83
N SER A 128 -0.87 -17.62 10.04
CA SER A 128 -1.88 -18.36 9.28
C SER A 128 -2.82 -17.47 8.48
N ILE A 129 -3.24 -16.31 9.03
CA ILE A 129 -4.11 -15.38 8.29
C ILE A 129 -3.30 -14.75 7.17
N PRO A 130 -3.79 -14.78 5.91
CA PRO A 130 -3.14 -14.14 4.78
C PRO A 130 -2.90 -12.65 5.02
N ILE A 131 -1.70 -12.17 4.70
CA ILE A 131 -1.33 -10.76 4.80
C ILE A 131 -0.92 -10.25 3.41
N VAL A 132 -1.55 -9.18 2.95
CA VAL A 132 -1.15 -8.41 1.77
C VAL A 132 -0.52 -7.10 2.25
N PHE A 133 0.78 -6.95 2.08
CA PHE A 133 1.40 -5.68 2.38
C PHE A 133 1.31 -4.72 1.19
N VAL A 134 1.24 -3.42 1.50
CA VAL A 134 1.22 -2.33 0.51
C VAL A 134 2.19 -1.25 0.95
N ASN A 135 2.96 -0.73 0.00
CA ASN A 135 3.92 0.35 0.25
C ASN A 135 5.04 -0.05 1.24
N VAL A 136 5.57 -1.27 1.12
CA VAL A 136 6.67 -1.79 1.94
C VAL A 136 7.99 -1.69 1.19
N ALA A 137 9.02 -1.19 1.87
CA ALA A 137 10.39 -1.21 1.37
C ALA A 137 11.11 -2.50 1.77
N GLU A 138 11.94 -3.04 0.86
CA GLU A 138 12.85 -4.15 1.15
C GLU A 138 12.19 -5.36 1.87
N PRO A 139 11.12 -5.96 1.35
CA PRO A 139 10.35 -6.98 2.09
C PRO A 139 11.15 -8.27 2.37
N VAL A 140 12.12 -8.63 1.52
CA VAL A 140 13.03 -9.76 1.75
C VAL A 140 13.97 -9.46 2.92
N ARG A 141 14.59 -8.27 2.93
CA ARG A 141 15.47 -7.83 4.01
C ARG A 141 14.73 -7.65 5.33
N SER A 142 13.48 -7.22 5.27
CA SER A 142 12.59 -7.11 6.44
C SER A 142 12.11 -8.48 6.95
N GLY A 143 12.46 -9.57 6.27
CA GLY A 143 12.08 -10.93 6.65
C GLY A 143 10.59 -11.24 6.48
N PHE A 144 9.88 -10.50 5.62
CA PHE A 144 8.45 -10.74 5.36
C PHE A 144 8.25 -11.86 4.35
N VAL A 145 9.13 -11.96 3.37
CA VAL A 145 9.08 -12.96 2.31
C VAL A 145 10.48 -13.55 2.07
N GLU A 146 10.54 -14.79 1.59
CA GLU A 146 11.81 -15.45 1.25
C GLU A 146 12.48 -14.82 0.03
N ASN A 147 11.70 -14.58 -1.01
CA ASN A 147 12.10 -13.84 -2.21
C ASN A 147 10.86 -13.24 -2.91
N LEU A 148 11.06 -12.36 -3.86
CA LEU A 148 9.96 -11.64 -4.51
C LEU A 148 9.13 -12.53 -5.43
N ALA A 149 9.73 -13.51 -6.10
CA ALA A 149 9.05 -14.39 -7.04
C ALA A 149 8.23 -15.47 -6.32
N ARG A 150 8.72 -15.94 -5.17
CA ARG A 150 8.07 -16.95 -4.34
C ARG A 150 8.14 -16.49 -2.88
N PRO A 151 7.12 -15.77 -2.42
CA PRO A 151 7.11 -15.16 -1.08
C PRO A 151 7.31 -16.16 0.06
N GLY A 152 6.80 -17.37 -0.08
CA GLY A 152 6.72 -18.34 1.01
C GLY A 152 5.66 -17.92 2.05
N GLY A 153 5.31 -18.78 2.99
CA GLY A 153 4.43 -18.43 4.11
C GLY A 153 3.08 -17.81 3.75
N ASN A 154 2.57 -16.96 4.66
CA ASN A 154 1.25 -16.32 4.58
C ASN A 154 1.29 -14.85 4.15
N ILE A 155 2.43 -14.33 3.67
CA ILE A 155 2.63 -12.91 3.37
C ILE A 155 3.03 -12.71 1.91
N THR A 156 2.41 -11.74 1.22
CA THR A 156 2.76 -11.25 -0.09
C THR A 156 2.38 -9.77 -0.20
N GLY A 157 2.62 -9.11 -1.36
CA GLY A 157 2.12 -7.74 -1.53
C GLY A 157 2.84 -6.91 -2.57
N PHE A 158 2.87 -5.59 -2.31
CA PHE A 158 3.30 -4.55 -3.24
C PHE A 158 4.39 -3.69 -2.60
N THR A 159 5.60 -3.72 -3.16
CA THR A 159 6.72 -2.89 -2.70
C THR A 159 6.57 -1.46 -3.18
N ASN A 160 7.30 -0.55 -2.52
CA ASN A 160 7.46 0.83 -2.97
C ASN A 160 8.82 1.06 -3.60
N PHE A 161 9.91 0.77 -2.87
CA PHE A 161 11.27 1.06 -3.30
C PHE A 161 12.21 -0.11 -3.00
N GLU A 162 13.26 -0.17 -3.82
CA GLU A 162 14.48 -0.89 -3.50
C GLU A 162 15.55 0.10 -3.09
N GLY A 163 16.51 -0.33 -2.27
CA GLY A 163 17.57 0.52 -1.77
C GLY A 163 18.42 1.18 -2.86
N SER A 164 18.50 0.57 -4.04
CA SER A 164 19.23 1.08 -5.21
C SER A 164 18.78 2.46 -5.69
N ILE A 165 17.56 2.89 -5.39
CA ILE A 165 16.99 4.18 -5.79
C ILE A 165 17.69 5.38 -5.14
N GLY A 166 18.40 5.19 -4.01
CA GLY A 166 19.06 6.26 -3.26
C GLY A 166 20.02 7.11 -4.11
N GLY A 167 20.80 6.46 -4.97
CA GLY A 167 21.69 7.16 -5.90
C GLY A 167 20.92 8.06 -6.89
N LYS A 168 19.71 7.65 -7.33
CA LYS A 168 18.87 8.45 -8.20
C LYS A 168 18.30 9.68 -7.50
N TRP A 169 17.92 9.57 -6.22
CA TRP A 169 17.50 10.73 -5.43
C TRP A 169 18.64 11.75 -5.28
N LEU A 170 19.86 11.31 -5.00
CA LEU A 170 21.00 12.20 -4.92
C LEU A 170 21.29 12.88 -6.26
N GLN A 171 21.22 12.14 -7.37
CA GLN A 171 21.38 12.70 -8.72
C GLN A 171 20.34 13.80 -9.01
N LEU A 172 19.05 13.53 -8.75
CA LEU A 172 17.98 14.50 -8.98
C LEU A 172 18.15 15.76 -8.11
N LEU A 173 18.54 15.59 -6.86
CA LEU A 173 18.81 16.71 -5.95
C LEU A 173 19.98 17.56 -6.45
N LYS A 174 21.05 16.93 -6.95
CA LYS A 174 22.21 17.60 -7.54
C LYS A 174 21.90 18.27 -8.87
N GLU A 175 20.93 17.73 -9.67
CA GLU A 175 20.42 18.36 -10.88
C GLU A 175 19.66 19.67 -10.58
N VAL A 176 18.89 19.72 -9.48
CA VAL A 176 18.18 20.92 -9.03
C VAL A 176 19.11 22.00 -8.52
N ASP A 177 20.12 21.61 -7.73
CA ASP A 177 21.12 22.53 -7.20
C ASP A 177 22.54 21.92 -7.32
N PRO A 178 23.29 22.31 -8.36
CA PRO A 178 24.69 21.84 -8.56
C PRO A 178 25.65 22.25 -7.45
N HIS A 179 25.31 23.21 -6.60
CA HIS A 179 26.18 23.69 -5.52
C HIS A 179 26.12 22.80 -4.26
N ILE A 180 25.23 21.81 -4.20
CA ILE A 180 25.17 20.86 -3.09
C ILE A 180 26.47 20.06 -3.02
N THR A 181 27.15 20.12 -1.89
CA THR A 181 28.35 19.36 -1.56
C THR A 181 28.16 18.39 -0.40
N ARG A 182 27.03 18.49 0.31
CA ARG A 182 26.68 17.65 1.45
C ARG A 182 25.19 17.33 1.42
N VAL A 183 24.80 16.14 1.83
CA VAL A 183 23.39 15.75 1.91
C VAL A 183 23.07 15.08 3.25
N ALA A 184 22.10 15.61 3.98
CA ALA A 184 21.50 14.94 5.15
C ALA A 184 20.48 13.90 4.66
N ILE A 185 20.52 12.70 5.21
CA ILE A 185 19.56 11.63 4.91
C ILE A 185 18.77 11.38 6.17
N ILE A 186 17.52 11.88 6.19
CA ILE A 186 16.65 11.82 7.38
C ILE A 186 15.76 10.57 7.37
N TYR A 187 15.69 9.89 8.51
CA TYR A 187 14.87 8.70 8.75
C TYR A 187 14.73 8.41 10.25
N ASN A 188 13.71 7.64 10.62
CA ASN A 188 13.59 7.09 11.97
C ASN A 188 13.99 5.60 11.96
N PRO A 189 15.01 5.18 12.74
CA PRO A 189 15.47 3.78 12.77
C PRO A 189 14.41 2.76 13.20
N GLN A 190 13.41 3.16 13.98
CA GLN A 190 12.35 2.27 14.44
C GLN A 190 11.32 1.96 13.35
N THR A 191 10.98 2.97 12.52
CA THR A 191 9.98 2.85 11.45
C THR A 191 10.60 2.53 10.09
N ALA A 192 11.92 2.76 9.93
CA ALA A 192 12.71 2.42 8.74
C ALA A 192 13.94 1.54 9.07
N PRO A 193 13.78 0.31 9.59
CA PRO A 193 14.90 -0.58 9.90
C PRO A 193 15.71 -0.97 8.65
N PHE A 194 15.15 -0.78 7.46
CA PHE A 194 15.76 -0.99 6.15
C PHE A 194 16.60 0.21 5.65
N ALA A 195 16.65 1.33 6.36
CA ALA A 195 17.33 2.58 5.94
C ALA A 195 18.76 2.38 5.44
N GLY A 196 19.50 1.44 6.02
CA GLY A 196 20.85 1.12 5.62
C GLY A 196 21.02 0.73 4.14
N SER A 197 19.99 0.24 3.45
CA SER A 197 20.03 -0.04 2.00
C SER A 197 20.09 1.24 1.19
N PHE A 198 19.26 2.21 1.53
CA PHE A 198 19.21 3.52 0.88
C PHE A 198 20.46 4.34 1.17
N LEU A 199 20.92 4.33 2.44
CA LEU A 199 22.16 4.99 2.85
C LEU A 199 23.34 4.52 2.01
N ARG A 200 23.58 3.20 1.91
CA ARG A 200 24.65 2.65 1.08
C ARG A 200 24.54 3.03 -0.39
N SER A 201 23.34 3.11 -0.93
CA SER A 201 23.12 3.54 -2.32
C SER A 201 23.49 5.01 -2.54
N VAL A 202 23.10 5.89 -1.60
CA VAL A 202 23.50 7.31 -1.62
C VAL A 202 24.99 7.45 -1.43
N GLU A 203 25.56 6.77 -0.42
CA GLU A 203 27.01 6.77 -0.12
C GLU A 203 27.85 6.29 -1.32
N SER A 204 27.37 5.29 -2.07
CA SER A 204 28.07 4.78 -3.26
C SER A 204 28.02 5.78 -4.42
N ALA A 205 26.95 6.57 -4.55
CA ALA A 205 26.80 7.58 -5.60
C ALA A 205 27.47 8.92 -5.23
N ALA A 206 27.62 9.21 -3.96
CA ALA A 206 28.08 10.50 -3.44
C ALA A 206 29.46 10.92 -3.97
N PRO A 207 30.50 10.06 -4.02
CA PRO A 207 31.80 10.45 -4.56
C PRO A 207 31.76 10.86 -6.04
N LEU A 208 30.91 10.20 -6.85
CA LEU A 208 30.75 10.51 -8.28
C LEU A 208 30.12 11.87 -8.52
N LEU A 209 29.39 12.39 -7.55
CA LEU A 209 28.68 13.68 -7.58
C LEU A 209 29.39 14.76 -6.73
N ALA A 210 30.56 14.45 -6.18
CA ALA A 210 31.30 15.31 -5.25
C ALA A 210 30.44 15.78 -4.06
N VAL A 211 29.72 14.85 -3.44
CA VAL A 211 28.82 15.08 -2.30
C VAL A 211 29.23 14.21 -1.11
N GLU A 212 29.15 14.74 0.10
CA GLU A 212 29.26 14.00 1.35
C GLU A 212 27.86 13.56 1.80
N ALA A 213 27.64 12.26 2.01
CA ALA A 213 26.39 11.71 2.52
C ALA A 213 26.44 11.58 4.04
N ILE A 214 25.45 12.16 4.75
CA ILE A 214 25.41 12.21 6.21
C ILE A 214 24.10 11.60 6.70
N ALA A 215 24.17 10.44 7.36
CA ALA A 215 23.02 9.83 8.01
C ALA A 215 22.52 10.73 9.14
N THR A 216 21.25 11.07 9.15
CA THR A 216 20.59 11.96 10.13
C THR A 216 19.39 11.22 10.74
N PRO A 217 19.64 10.27 11.67
CA PRO A 217 18.56 9.55 12.33
C PRO A 217 17.80 10.49 13.29
N VAL A 218 16.46 10.37 13.30
CA VAL A 218 15.57 11.18 14.16
C VAL A 218 14.52 10.27 14.80
N GLN A 219 14.08 10.60 16.02
CA GLN A 219 13.08 9.82 16.74
C GLN A 219 11.86 10.66 17.18
N ASN A 220 12.01 11.98 17.17
CA ASN A 220 10.99 12.93 17.62
C ASN A 220 11.19 14.31 16.96
N ASN A 221 10.30 15.24 17.25
CA ASN A 221 10.32 16.59 16.70
C ASN A 221 11.58 17.39 17.06
N ALA A 222 12.11 17.21 18.27
CA ALA A 222 13.33 17.92 18.71
C ALA A 222 14.56 17.43 17.94
N ASP A 223 14.64 16.14 17.61
CA ASP A 223 15.71 15.56 16.79
C ASP A 223 15.67 16.11 15.36
N ILE A 224 14.46 16.26 14.76
CA ILE A 224 14.29 16.86 13.44
C ILE A 224 14.84 18.29 13.43
N GLU A 225 14.43 19.11 14.39
CA GLU A 225 14.85 20.50 14.49
C GLU A 225 16.36 20.62 14.73
N SER A 226 16.86 19.96 15.77
CA SER A 226 18.28 20.05 16.15
C SER A 226 19.20 19.45 15.08
N GLY A 227 18.83 18.31 14.47
CA GLY A 227 19.60 17.63 13.46
C GLY A 227 19.75 18.47 12.19
N LEU A 228 18.63 19.01 11.67
CA LEU A 228 18.66 19.81 10.44
C LEU A 228 19.29 21.19 10.67
N THR A 229 19.06 21.81 11.83
CA THR A 229 19.72 23.08 12.20
C THR A 229 21.23 22.90 12.34
N ALA A 230 21.68 21.83 13.00
CA ALA A 230 23.12 21.54 13.12
C ALA A 230 23.76 21.26 11.77
N PHE A 231 23.10 20.47 10.91
CA PHE A 231 23.56 20.20 9.56
C PHE A 231 23.69 21.47 8.72
N ALA A 232 22.75 22.39 8.79
CA ALA A 232 22.71 23.62 8.02
C ALA A 232 23.75 24.69 8.42
N ARG A 233 24.47 24.53 9.54
CA ARG A 233 25.55 25.44 9.94
C ARG A 233 26.68 25.53 8.92
N THR A 234 26.85 24.49 8.11
CA THR A 234 27.80 24.47 6.99
C THR A 234 27.04 24.60 5.68
N SER A 235 27.48 25.49 4.82
CA SER A 235 26.87 25.75 3.51
C SER A 235 26.96 24.53 2.55
N GLY A 236 26.21 24.60 1.44
CA GLY A 236 26.19 23.53 0.41
C GLY A 236 25.43 22.29 0.83
N GLY A 237 24.49 22.43 1.79
CA GLY A 237 23.65 21.33 2.26
C GLY A 237 22.42 21.08 1.41
N GLY A 238 22.05 19.80 1.24
CA GLY A 238 20.75 19.33 0.74
C GLY A 238 20.14 18.29 1.67
N LEU A 239 18.88 17.93 1.46
CA LEU A 239 18.14 16.98 2.29
C LEU A 239 17.53 15.87 1.42
N ILE A 240 17.63 14.62 1.86
CA ILE A 240 16.87 13.49 1.32
C ILE A 240 16.07 12.88 2.48
N ALA A 241 14.73 12.85 2.36
CA ALA A 241 13.87 12.08 3.26
C ALA A 241 13.52 10.74 2.59
N ILE A 242 14.05 9.64 3.14
CA ILE A 242 13.80 8.30 2.60
C ILE A 242 12.39 7.81 2.94
N PRO A 243 11.88 6.71 2.32
CA PRO A 243 10.57 6.14 2.63
C PRO A 243 10.48 5.73 4.10
N ASP A 244 9.67 6.42 4.86
CA ASP A 244 9.52 6.20 6.30
C ASP A 244 8.17 6.76 6.79
N SER A 245 7.40 5.96 7.53
CA SER A 245 6.09 6.39 8.05
C SER A 245 6.20 7.53 9.06
N PHE A 246 7.24 7.54 9.89
CA PHE A 246 7.51 8.63 10.83
C PHE A 246 7.76 9.95 10.09
N THR A 247 8.65 9.97 9.10
CA THR A 247 8.94 11.19 8.33
C THR A 247 7.71 11.72 7.58
N VAL A 248 6.86 10.82 7.07
CA VAL A 248 5.59 11.21 6.41
C VAL A 248 4.61 11.83 7.39
N GLU A 249 4.51 11.31 8.60
CA GLU A 249 3.68 11.91 9.66
C GLU A 249 4.18 13.31 10.07
N HIS A 250 5.50 13.47 10.16
CA HIS A 250 6.14 14.74 10.56
C HIS A 250 6.52 15.62 9.36
N ARG A 251 5.92 15.40 8.18
CA ARG A 251 6.30 16.09 6.93
C ARG A 251 6.25 17.60 7.02
N ASP A 252 5.25 18.17 7.67
CA ASP A 252 5.07 19.61 7.76
C ASP A 252 6.23 20.26 8.53
N GLN A 253 6.70 19.60 9.58
CA GLN A 253 7.86 20.05 10.33
C GLN A 253 9.15 19.91 9.53
N ILE A 254 9.36 18.77 8.84
CA ILE A 254 10.54 18.54 8.00
C ILE A 254 10.60 19.58 6.87
N ILE A 255 9.47 19.88 6.20
CA ILE A 255 9.37 20.90 5.17
C ILE A 255 9.71 22.27 5.74
N SER A 256 9.13 22.63 6.90
CA SER A 256 9.40 23.91 7.57
C SER A 256 10.87 24.05 7.94
N GLN A 257 11.50 23.01 8.50
CA GLN A 257 12.92 23.02 8.83
C GLN A 257 13.82 23.09 7.59
N ALA A 258 13.46 22.39 6.50
CA ALA A 258 14.18 22.49 5.24
C ALA A 258 14.12 23.93 4.68
N ALA A 259 12.94 24.55 4.70
CA ALA A 259 12.74 25.93 4.24
C ALA A 259 13.49 26.95 5.10
N ASN A 260 13.37 26.87 6.45
CA ASN A 260 14.03 27.77 7.40
C ASN A 260 15.57 27.73 7.28
N ASN A 261 16.10 26.54 6.99
CA ASN A 261 17.53 26.30 6.83
C ASN A 261 18.00 26.41 5.36
N ARG A 262 17.12 26.78 4.43
CA ARG A 262 17.39 26.91 2.99
C ARG A 262 18.03 25.65 2.38
N LEU A 263 17.54 24.48 2.80
CA LEU A 263 18.01 23.18 2.29
C LEU A 263 17.14 22.74 1.12
N PRO A 264 17.68 22.67 -0.11
CA PRO A 264 17.01 21.98 -1.20
C PRO A 264 16.73 20.54 -0.77
N ALA A 265 15.49 20.07 -0.98
CA ALA A 265 15.06 18.80 -0.42
C ALA A 265 14.37 17.91 -1.45
N LEU A 266 14.74 16.62 -1.45
CA LEU A 266 14.06 15.57 -2.19
C LEU A 266 13.39 14.61 -1.21
N TYR A 267 12.15 14.27 -1.51
CA TYR A 267 11.32 13.41 -0.68
C TYR A 267 10.90 12.14 -1.43
N ALA A 268 10.94 11.02 -0.76
CA ALA A 268 10.46 9.74 -1.29
C ALA A 268 8.93 9.56 -1.19
N ASN A 269 8.19 10.63 -0.93
CA ASN A 269 6.74 10.62 -0.88
C ASN A 269 6.17 11.93 -1.42
N ARG A 270 5.22 11.82 -2.37
CA ARG A 270 4.56 12.95 -3.04
C ARG A 270 3.86 13.91 -2.07
N ALA A 271 3.35 13.40 -0.93
CA ALA A 271 2.65 14.21 0.07
C ALA A 271 3.52 15.40 0.57
N PHE A 272 4.84 15.26 0.61
CA PHE A 272 5.74 16.36 0.96
C PHE A 272 5.68 17.49 -0.06
N THR A 273 5.74 17.17 -1.36
CA THR A 273 5.74 18.22 -2.40
C THR A 273 4.38 18.90 -2.47
N LEU A 274 3.28 18.17 -2.29
CA LEU A 274 1.93 18.74 -2.19
C LEU A 274 1.76 19.63 -0.95
N ALA A 275 2.46 19.36 0.14
CA ALA A 275 2.48 20.17 1.36
C ALA A 275 3.48 21.35 1.31
N GLY A 276 4.13 21.61 0.17
CA GLY A 276 5.07 22.72 0.00
C GLY A 276 6.55 22.34 -0.03
N GLY A 277 6.89 21.06 0.00
CA GLY A 277 8.26 20.57 -0.22
C GLY A 277 8.74 20.84 -1.65
N LEU A 278 10.07 20.88 -1.87
CA LEU A 278 10.67 21.24 -3.14
C LEU A 278 10.39 20.21 -4.25
N MET A 279 10.69 18.95 -3.98
CA MET A 279 10.66 17.92 -5.01
C MET A 279 10.43 16.52 -4.41
N SER A 280 9.66 15.69 -5.09
CA SER A 280 9.55 14.27 -4.76
C SER A 280 9.81 13.39 -5.98
N TYR A 281 10.45 12.24 -5.73
CA TYR A 281 10.55 11.15 -6.69
C TYR A 281 10.06 9.87 -6.02
N ALA A 282 8.83 9.48 -6.30
CA ALA A 282 8.06 8.57 -5.48
C ALA A 282 7.13 7.66 -6.30
N VAL A 283 6.71 6.56 -5.70
CA VAL A 283 5.67 5.69 -6.27
C VAL A 283 4.28 6.30 -6.07
N ASP A 284 3.36 5.99 -6.98
CA ASP A 284 1.93 6.26 -6.80
C ASP A 284 1.34 5.29 -5.75
N THR A 285 1.27 5.75 -4.49
CA THR A 285 0.74 4.94 -3.39
C THR A 285 -0.76 4.65 -3.52
N ARG A 286 -1.53 5.58 -4.11
CA ARG A 286 -2.94 5.38 -4.43
C ARG A 286 -3.12 4.22 -5.40
N GLY A 287 -2.32 4.19 -6.48
CA GLY A 287 -2.32 3.09 -7.45
C GLY A 287 -1.84 1.76 -6.85
N LEU A 288 -0.91 1.78 -5.89
CA LEU A 288 -0.53 0.58 -5.13
C LEU A 288 -1.73 0.01 -4.36
N PHE A 289 -2.50 0.84 -3.65
CA PHE A 289 -3.70 0.42 -2.92
C PHE A 289 -4.77 -0.12 -3.86
N GLN A 290 -5.02 0.53 -4.99
CA GLN A 290 -5.95 0.02 -5.99
C GLN A 290 -5.53 -1.35 -6.53
N ARG A 291 -4.26 -1.52 -6.89
CA ARG A 291 -3.75 -2.80 -7.39
C ARG A 291 -3.74 -3.91 -6.34
N SER A 292 -3.54 -3.57 -5.05
CA SER A 292 -3.53 -4.56 -3.98
C SER A 292 -4.86 -5.30 -3.83
N THR A 293 -5.97 -4.70 -4.27
CA THR A 293 -7.29 -5.34 -4.25
C THR A 293 -7.35 -6.59 -5.11
N THR A 294 -6.53 -6.68 -6.16
CA THR A 294 -6.45 -7.90 -6.98
C THR A 294 -5.88 -9.09 -6.21
N TYR A 295 -4.98 -8.84 -5.26
CA TYR A 295 -4.43 -9.87 -4.38
C TYR A 295 -5.40 -10.22 -3.26
N VAL A 296 -6.08 -9.22 -2.70
CA VAL A 296 -7.16 -9.44 -1.74
C VAL A 296 -8.26 -10.30 -2.39
N ASP A 297 -8.71 -9.98 -3.59
CA ASP A 297 -9.70 -10.75 -4.33
C ASP A 297 -9.26 -12.21 -4.55
N ARG A 298 -8.05 -12.41 -5.08
CA ARG A 298 -7.52 -13.76 -5.31
C ARG A 298 -7.44 -14.59 -4.02
N ILE A 299 -7.06 -13.98 -2.90
CA ILE A 299 -6.97 -14.64 -1.59
C ILE A 299 -8.38 -14.98 -1.08
N LEU A 300 -9.33 -14.04 -1.18
CA LEU A 300 -10.73 -14.28 -0.79
C LEU A 300 -11.37 -15.40 -1.63
N ASN A 301 -10.89 -15.61 -2.86
CA ASN A 301 -11.27 -16.71 -3.76
C ASN A 301 -10.40 -17.97 -3.61
N GLY A 302 -9.51 -18.04 -2.59
CA GLY A 302 -8.80 -19.26 -2.20
C GLY A 302 -7.35 -19.37 -2.69
N ALA A 303 -6.78 -18.33 -3.33
CA ALA A 303 -5.35 -18.32 -3.64
C ALA A 303 -4.50 -18.19 -2.37
N ARG A 304 -3.34 -18.85 -2.34
CA ARG A 304 -2.40 -18.74 -1.23
C ARG A 304 -1.42 -17.59 -1.46
N PRO A 305 -1.09 -16.78 -0.42
CA PRO A 305 -0.06 -15.72 -0.53
C PRO A 305 1.27 -16.23 -1.10
N SER A 306 1.68 -17.44 -0.75
CA SER A 306 2.93 -18.08 -1.22
C SER A 306 2.99 -18.27 -2.76
N GLU A 307 1.83 -18.26 -3.44
CA GLU A 307 1.70 -18.41 -4.89
C GLU A 307 1.60 -17.07 -5.63
N LEU A 308 1.54 -15.96 -4.89
CA LEU A 308 1.37 -14.61 -5.41
C LEU A 308 2.71 -13.87 -5.34
N PRO A 309 3.44 -13.69 -6.47
CA PRO A 309 4.71 -12.96 -6.47
C PRO A 309 4.56 -11.55 -5.94
N VAL A 310 5.54 -11.08 -5.17
CA VAL A 310 5.58 -9.69 -4.74
C VAL A 310 5.68 -8.77 -5.94
N GLN A 311 4.83 -7.76 -6.00
CA GLN A 311 4.81 -6.78 -7.09
C GLN A 311 5.72 -5.61 -6.77
N GLN A 312 6.57 -5.26 -7.72
CA GLN A 312 7.42 -4.09 -7.68
C GLN A 312 6.77 -2.92 -8.45
N PRO A 313 7.06 -1.66 -8.10
CA PRO A 313 6.61 -0.52 -8.88
C PRO A 313 7.33 -0.51 -10.23
N THR A 314 6.58 -0.20 -11.28
CA THR A 314 7.11 -0.03 -12.64
C THR A 314 7.29 1.43 -13.02
N LYS A 315 6.74 2.35 -12.21
CA LYS A 315 6.78 3.79 -12.44
C LYS A 315 7.04 4.54 -11.15
N PHE A 316 7.86 5.59 -11.28
CA PHE A 316 8.10 6.59 -10.24
C PHE A 316 7.75 7.95 -10.82
N ASP A 317 6.99 8.74 -10.08
CA ASP A 317 6.58 10.08 -10.50
C ASP A 317 7.53 11.12 -9.91
N LEU A 318 8.05 11.99 -10.78
CA LEU A 318 8.80 13.18 -10.42
C LEU A 318 7.84 14.36 -10.31
N VAL A 319 7.71 14.93 -9.11
CA VAL A 319 6.90 16.12 -8.85
C VAL A 319 7.81 17.25 -8.37
N ILE A 320 7.69 18.44 -8.96
CA ILE A 320 8.53 19.60 -8.64
C ILE A 320 7.62 20.77 -8.26
N ASN A 321 7.94 21.45 -7.16
CA ASN A 321 7.25 22.66 -6.71
C ASN A 321 8.10 23.89 -7.06
N LEU A 322 7.71 24.61 -8.11
CA LEU A 322 8.43 25.81 -8.58
C LEU A 322 8.27 26.99 -7.62
N LYS A 323 7.16 27.09 -6.86
CA LYS A 323 7.02 28.11 -5.79
C LYS A 323 8.10 27.95 -4.73
N THR A 324 8.32 26.70 -4.31
CA THR A 324 9.34 26.38 -3.30
C THR A 324 10.76 26.57 -3.86
N ALA A 325 10.98 26.17 -5.13
CA ALA A 325 12.26 26.42 -5.79
C ALA A 325 12.57 27.93 -5.82
N LYS A 326 11.62 28.75 -6.24
CA LYS A 326 11.76 30.21 -6.24
C LYS A 326 12.02 30.79 -4.86
N ALA A 327 11.31 30.30 -3.83
CA ALA A 327 11.51 30.74 -2.44
C ALA A 327 12.91 30.40 -1.91
N LEU A 328 13.51 29.31 -2.38
CA LEU A 328 14.88 28.89 -2.07
C LEU A 328 15.94 29.60 -2.94
N GLY A 329 15.51 30.40 -3.93
CA GLY A 329 16.42 31.07 -4.86
C GLY A 329 17.02 30.11 -5.93
N LEU A 330 16.35 29.00 -6.20
CA LEU A 330 16.78 28.00 -7.15
C LEU A 330 16.14 28.22 -8.52
N GLU A 331 16.96 28.09 -9.56
CA GLU A 331 16.51 28.04 -10.95
C GLU A 331 16.51 26.57 -11.40
N VAL A 332 15.30 25.97 -11.46
CA VAL A 332 15.15 24.57 -11.86
C VAL A 332 15.48 24.42 -13.35
N PRO A 333 16.41 23.55 -13.76
CA PRO A 333 16.76 23.38 -15.16
C PRO A 333 15.55 22.99 -16.03
N PRO A 334 15.36 23.63 -17.21
CA PRO A 334 14.23 23.33 -18.10
C PRO A 334 14.11 21.83 -18.46
N MET A 335 15.23 21.15 -18.63
CA MET A 335 15.27 19.71 -18.91
C MET A 335 14.72 18.87 -17.74
N LEU A 336 14.89 19.30 -16.49
CA LEU A 336 14.33 18.62 -15.33
C LEU A 336 12.82 18.87 -15.22
N VAL A 337 12.39 20.11 -15.49
CA VAL A 337 10.96 20.45 -15.55
C VAL A 337 10.24 19.65 -16.64
N ALA A 338 10.85 19.52 -17.83
CA ALA A 338 10.28 18.74 -18.94
C ALA A 338 10.18 17.22 -18.65
N ARG A 339 10.96 16.71 -17.69
CA ARG A 339 10.91 15.30 -17.25
C ARG A 339 9.98 15.07 -16.07
N ALA A 340 9.48 16.13 -15.45
CA ALA A 340 8.56 16.03 -14.33
C ALA A 340 7.20 15.50 -14.82
N ASP A 341 6.63 14.55 -14.05
CA ASP A 341 5.25 14.07 -14.28
C ASP A 341 4.23 15.12 -13.83
N GLU A 342 4.60 15.98 -12.87
CA GLU A 342 3.79 17.09 -12.38
C GLU A 342 4.65 18.26 -11.92
N VAL A 343 4.18 19.47 -12.20
CA VAL A 343 4.80 20.73 -11.80
C VAL A 343 3.77 21.56 -11.03
N ILE A 344 4.11 21.98 -9.81
CA ILE A 344 3.28 22.84 -8.96
C ILE A 344 3.78 24.29 -9.14
N GLU A 345 2.90 25.15 -9.69
CA GLU A 345 3.17 26.57 -9.95
C GLU A 345 2.53 27.50 -8.90
#